data_0f8f8d25c73eb9c6cf79bff940946ead
#
_entry.id   0f8f8d25c73eb9c6cf79bff940946ead
#
_cell.length_a   1.000
_cell.length_b   1.000
_cell.length_c   1.000
_cell.angle_alpha   90.00
_cell.angle_beta   90.00
_cell.angle_gamma   90.00
#
_symmetry.space_group_name_H-M   'P 1'
#
loop_
_entity.id
_entity.type
_entity.pdbx_description
1 polymer ?
#
loop_
_entity_poly.entity_id
_entity_poly.type
_entity_poly.pdbx_seq_one_letter_code
_entity_poly.pdbx_strand_id
1 'polypeptide(L)'
;LALKYDASGKAFAEYRLKKDETIYSSVVIRFTGRILHDEVDQMAKELMKLNRISNARRISKNQRIRIPLKWLAEEYYAGSELETASSPNAKKVVAKPKKPNPFHKIHVILDAGHGGRDTGAMAGSKKKGDRIYEDEVVYDISQRMEGLLKKKGMVVHKTVIDPNQRKPVKKLRMRFDQDEYLNVTPRYTLRNAHTGVNMRVFLINHLYHKLLKQKVPKENIIFMSVHGDALHSSLRGAMVYYPDSRFRKTRFRIKGRVYQKRREYDSRLQFAKKENRRSAELSRSLGGSVISSFRKYGLPTHRGRTVRGYFYRRGKKSLPAVLRYSKVPTSILVEVANLKNLKDRRSLLKSQTRQKMAEALVHSIG
;
A
#
# COMPACT_ATOMS: atom_id res chain seq x y z
N LEU A 1 -26.05 -2.08 6.01
CA LEU A 1 -26.07 -0.63 6.19
C LEU A 1 -27.37 -0.11 5.59
N ALA A 2 -28.17 0.62 6.36
CA ALA A 2 -29.46 1.17 5.91
C ALA A 2 -29.44 2.70 5.96
N LEU A 3 -30.00 3.38 4.96
CA LEU A 3 -30.21 4.81 4.98
C LEU A 3 -31.41 5.13 5.86
N LYS A 4 -31.29 6.10 6.76
CA LYS A 4 -32.34 6.55 7.68
C LYS A 4 -32.34 8.08 7.75
N TYR A 5 -33.44 8.64 8.22
CA TYR A 5 -33.60 10.07 8.48
C TYR A 5 -33.91 10.29 9.95
N ASP A 6 -33.38 11.32 10.55
CA ASP A 6 -33.77 11.76 11.91
C ASP A 6 -35.01 12.63 11.89
N ALA A 7 -35.47 13.02 13.07
CA ALA A 7 -36.66 13.84 13.20
C ALA A 7 -36.58 15.26 12.53
N SER A 8 -35.34 15.71 12.25
CA SER A 8 -35.11 16.98 11.51
C SER A 8 -34.94 16.73 9.99
N GLY A 9 -35.19 15.53 9.50
CA GLY A 9 -35.03 15.15 8.08
C GLY A 9 -33.59 14.92 7.65
N LYS A 10 -32.62 14.93 8.57
CA LYS A 10 -31.21 14.73 8.25
C LYS A 10 -30.90 13.27 8.05
N ALA A 11 -30.32 12.95 6.88
CA ALA A 11 -29.95 11.58 6.52
C ALA A 11 -28.71 11.07 7.27
N PHE A 12 -28.74 9.80 7.69
CA PHE A 12 -27.63 9.05 8.26
C PHE A 12 -27.69 7.58 7.84
N ALA A 13 -26.56 6.90 7.90
CA ALA A 13 -26.51 5.46 7.72
C ALA A 13 -26.62 4.75 9.08
N GLU A 14 -27.41 3.68 9.15
CA GLU A 14 -27.56 2.86 10.34
C GLU A 14 -26.94 1.47 10.10
N TYR A 15 -26.15 0.99 11.04
CA TYR A 15 -25.60 -0.36 11.04
C TYR A 15 -25.91 -1.07 12.37
N ARG A 16 -26.36 -2.33 12.29
CA ARG A 16 -26.55 -3.20 13.45
C ARG A 16 -25.30 -4.06 13.64
N LEU A 17 -24.66 -3.95 14.80
CA LEU A 17 -23.51 -4.75 15.14
C LEU A 17 -23.89 -6.23 15.27
N LYS A 18 -23.09 -7.11 14.68
CA LYS A 18 -23.20 -8.56 14.82
C LYS A 18 -22.40 -9.02 16.04
N LYS A 19 -22.55 -10.30 16.39
CA LYS A 19 -21.71 -10.93 17.43
C LYS A 19 -20.22 -10.77 17.07
N ASP A 20 -19.38 -10.47 18.05
CA ASP A 20 -17.92 -10.30 17.94
C ASP A 20 -17.46 -9.12 17.03
N GLU A 21 -18.36 -8.26 16.64
CA GLU A 21 -18.01 -7.00 15.94
C GLU A 21 -17.71 -5.87 16.93
N THR A 22 -16.84 -4.97 16.50
CA THR A 22 -16.44 -3.79 17.29
C THR A 22 -16.70 -2.51 16.52
N ILE A 23 -16.83 -1.39 17.24
CA ILE A 23 -16.98 -0.08 16.60
C ILE A 23 -15.73 0.27 15.74
N TYR A 24 -14.55 -0.17 16.15
CA TYR A 24 -13.30 0.10 15.46
C TYR A 24 -13.21 -0.60 14.11
N SER A 25 -13.26 -1.94 14.10
CA SER A 25 -13.06 -2.73 12.88
C SER A 25 -14.30 -2.83 12.01
N SER A 26 -15.47 -3.00 12.63
CA SER A 26 -16.71 -3.31 11.90
C SER A 26 -17.48 -2.08 11.47
N VAL A 27 -17.25 -0.93 12.13
CA VAL A 27 -17.91 0.31 11.77
C VAL A 27 -16.91 1.30 11.17
N VAL A 28 -15.92 1.76 11.94
CA VAL A 28 -15.01 2.81 11.48
C VAL A 28 -14.20 2.36 10.27
N ILE A 29 -13.44 1.29 10.42
CA ILE A 29 -12.55 0.82 9.34
C ILE A 29 -13.35 0.45 8.09
N ARG A 30 -14.46 -0.28 8.29
CA ARG A 30 -15.28 -0.76 7.19
C ARG A 30 -15.98 0.34 6.45
N PHE A 31 -16.72 1.20 7.15
CA PHE A 31 -17.64 2.16 6.53
C PHE A 31 -17.06 3.54 6.31
N THR A 32 -16.02 3.94 7.07
CA THR A 32 -15.40 5.26 6.88
C THR A 32 -14.09 5.22 6.10
N GLY A 33 -13.55 4.03 5.85
CA GLY A 33 -12.28 3.85 5.12
C GLY A 33 -11.03 4.31 5.87
N ARG A 34 -11.16 4.72 7.14
CA ARG A 34 -10.01 5.08 7.98
C ARG A 34 -9.32 3.82 8.47
N ILE A 35 -7.99 3.81 8.43
CA ILE A 35 -7.18 2.63 8.76
C ILE A 35 -5.97 2.94 9.65
N LEU A 36 -5.48 4.19 9.63
CA LEU A 36 -4.42 4.62 10.52
C LEU A 36 -4.92 4.65 11.97
N HIS A 37 -4.06 4.27 12.91
CA HIS A 37 -4.43 4.09 14.32
C HIS A 37 -5.14 5.34 14.87
N ASP A 38 -4.51 6.51 14.76
CA ASP A 38 -5.04 7.76 15.30
C ASP A 38 -6.36 8.18 14.63
N GLU A 39 -6.49 7.99 13.32
CA GLU A 39 -7.71 8.29 12.57
C GLU A 39 -8.87 7.36 12.96
N VAL A 40 -8.56 6.08 13.23
CA VAL A 40 -9.54 5.09 13.68
C VAL A 40 -10.01 5.41 15.09
N ASP A 41 -9.08 5.70 16.00
CA ASP A 41 -9.40 6.00 17.41
C ASP A 41 -10.19 7.30 17.54
N GLN A 42 -9.79 8.34 16.81
CA GLN A 42 -10.52 9.60 16.78
C GLN A 42 -11.95 9.40 16.26
N MET A 43 -12.10 8.75 15.13
CA MET A 43 -13.43 8.51 14.53
C MET A 43 -14.28 7.59 15.40
N ALA A 44 -13.70 6.61 16.08
CA ALA A 44 -14.43 5.76 17.03
C ALA A 44 -14.98 6.56 18.21
N LYS A 45 -14.17 7.47 18.78
CA LYS A 45 -14.60 8.38 19.86
C LYS A 45 -15.76 9.28 19.41
N GLU A 46 -15.66 9.86 18.21
CA GLU A 46 -16.72 10.72 17.64
C GLU A 46 -18.01 9.91 17.41
N LEU A 47 -17.91 8.70 16.86
CA LEU A 47 -19.08 7.82 16.69
C LEU A 47 -19.70 7.37 18.01
N MET A 48 -18.88 7.04 19.01
CA MET A 48 -19.35 6.68 20.35
C MET A 48 -20.12 7.83 20.98
N LYS A 49 -19.57 9.05 20.95
CA LYS A 49 -20.25 10.27 21.47
C LYS A 49 -21.59 10.49 20.77
N LEU A 50 -21.62 10.41 19.44
CA LEU A 50 -22.85 10.58 18.64
C LEU A 50 -23.92 9.55 18.99
N ASN A 51 -23.49 8.30 19.27
CA ASN A 51 -24.39 7.18 19.58
C ASN A 51 -24.62 6.97 21.09
N ARG A 52 -24.19 7.89 21.94
CA ARG A 52 -24.29 7.81 23.41
C ARG A 52 -23.70 6.53 24.00
N ILE A 53 -22.57 6.08 23.44
CA ILE A 53 -21.86 4.88 23.88
C ILE A 53 -20.71 5.33 24.81
N SER A 54 -20.78 4.98 26.08
CA SER A 54 -19.76 5.33 27.06
C SER A 54 -18.57 4.37 27.06
N ASN A 55 -18.77 3.12 26.67
CA ASN A 55 -17.73 2.08 26.73
C ASN A 55 -17.77 1.18 25.50
N ALA A 56 -16.70 1.21 24.68
CA ALA A 56 -16.56 0.38 23.49
C ALA A 56 -16.53 -1.13 23.76
N ARG A 57 -16.17 -1.54 24.99
CA ARG A 57 -16.13 -2.97 25.39
C ARG A 57 -17.49 -3.51 25.83
N ARG A 58 -18.48 -2.64 26.08
CA ARG A 58 -19.83 -3.00 26.53
C ARG A 58 -20.89 -2.81 25.44
N ILE A 59 -20.46 -2.80 24.17
CA ILE A 59 -21.37 -2.68 23.04
C ILE A 59 -22.05 -4.04 22.81
N SER A 60 -23.38 -4.05 22.81
CA SER A 60 -24.18 -5.27 22.69
C SER A 60 -24.33 -5.71 21.23
N LYS A 61 -24.53 -7.02 21.02
CA LYS A 61 -25.03 -7.56 19.74
C LYS A 61 -26.34 -6.86 19.39
N ASN A 62 -26.55 -6.57 18.11
CA ASN A 62 -27.70 -5.84 17.55
C ASN A 62 -27.80 -4.36 17.92
N GLN A 63 -26.82 -3.81 18.65
CA GLN A 63 -26.78 -2.36 18.88
C GLN A 63 -26.73 -1.60 17.55
N ARG A 64 -27.61 -0.63 17.40
CA ARG A 64 -27.66 0.23 16.21
C ARG A 64 -26.66 1.34 16.34
N ILE A 65 -25.84 1.52 15.30
CA ILE A 65 -24.85 2.58 15.21
C ILE A 65 -25.26 3.53 14.08
N ARG A 66 -25.49 4.79 14.42
CA ARG A 66 -25.73 5.88 13.46
C ARG A 66 -24.39 6.41 12.96
N ILE A 67 -24.25 6.52 11.65
CA ILE A 67 -23.04 7.01 10.98
C ILE A 67 -23.44 8.17 10.08
N PRO A 68 -22.99 9.40 10.34
CA PRO A 68 -23.26 10.53 9.46
C PRO A 68 -22.80 10.24 8.04
N LEU A 69 -23.59 10.60 7.02
CA LEU A 69 -23.25 10.32 5.62
C LEU A 69 -21.88 10.89 5.23
N LYS A 70 -21.55 12.09 5.69
CA LYS A 70 -20.26 12.75 5.44
C LYS A 70 -19.03 11.98 5.96
N TRP A 71 -19.22 10.98 6.83
CA TRP A 71 -18.16 10.14 7.37
C TRP A 71 -18.02 8.83 6.61
N LEU A 72 -18.98 8.47 5.78
CA LEU A 72 -18.89 7.27 4.96
C LEU A 72 -17.79 7.37 3.92
N ALA A 73 -17.16 6.26 3.62
CA ALA A 73 -16.30 6.14 2.45
C ALA A 73 -17.14 6.20 1.17
N GLU A 74 -16.54 6.66 0.08
CA GLU A 74 -17.23 6.94 -1.19
C GLU A 74 -18.07 5.76 -1.70
N GLU A 75 -17.58 4.54 -1.50
CA GLU A 75 -18.28 3.31 -1.90
C GLU A 75 -19.62 3.08 -1.18
N TYR A 76 -19.86 3.78 -0.06
CA TYR A 76 -21.11 3.70 0.70
C TYR A 76 -21.97 4.97 0.57
N TYR A 77 -21.47 6.00 -0.10
CA TYR A 77 -22.13 7.29 -0.25
C TYR A 77 -22.67 7.55 -1.65
N ALA A 78 -22.17 6.89 -2.68
CA ALA A 78 -22.60 7.06 -4.06
C ALA A 78 -24.06 6.58 -4.22
N GLY A 79 -24.95 7.47 -4.08
CA GLY A 79 -26.40 7.52 -3.89
C GLY A 79 -27.30 6.62 -4.72
N SER A 80 -26.94 5.43 -5.10
CA SER A 80 -27.83 4.45 -5.74
C SER A 80 -27.54 2.99 -5.38
N GLU A 81 -26.56 2.71 -4.52
CA GLU A 81 -26.14 1.33 -4.21
C GLU A 81 -26.01 1.06 -2.72
N LEU A 82 -26.94 1.59 -1.91
CA LEU A 82 -27.15 1.10 -0.54
C LEU A 82 -27.86 -0.25 -0.53
N GLU A 83 -28.35 -0.70 -1.66
CA GLU A 83 -28.88 -2.03 -1.88
C GLU A 83 -27.93 -2.79 -2.81
N THR A 84 -27.53 -3.97 -2.33
CA THR A 84 -26.75 -5.00 -3.01
C THR A 84 -25.23 -4.92 -2.86
N ALA A 85 -24.74 -5.68 -1.88
CA ALA A 85 -23.40 -6.25 -1.88
C ALA A 85 -23.26 -7.37 -2.93
N SER A 86 -23.95 -7.25 -4.06
CA SER A 86 -23.89 -8.17 -5.20
C SER A 86 -24.51 -7.48 -6.43
N SER A 87 -23.75 -6.64 -7.10
CA SER A 87 -24.12 -6.29 -8.46
C SER A 87 -22.96 -6.56 -9.42
N PRO A 88 -23.16 -7.51 -10.37
CA PRO A 88 -22.15 -7.84 -11.38
C PRO A 88 -22.21 -6.91 -12.60
N ASN A 89 -22.74 -5.71 -12.51
CA ASN A 89 -22.96 -4.83 -13.67
C ASN A 89 -22.36 -3.44 -13.54
N ALA A 90 -21.08 -3.35 -13.31
CA ALA A 90 -20.32 -2.19 -13.79
C ALA A 90 -19.63 -2.60 -15.11
N LYS A 91 -20.42 -2.79 -16.17
CA LYS A 91 -19.91 -2.76 -17.56
C LYS A 91 -19.53 -1.32 -17.93
N LYS A 92 -18.56 -0.72 -17.22
CA LYS A 92 -17.68 0.25 -17.86
C LYS A 92 -16.64 -0.57 -18.60
N VAL A 93 -16.57 -0.37 -19.89
CA VAL A 93 -15.55 -0.91 -20.78
C VAL A 93 -14.19 -0.51 -20.19
N VAL A 94 -13.67 -1.36 -19.32
CA VAL A 94 -12.29 -1.30 -18.88
C VAL A 94 -11.50 -1.77 -20.09
N ALA A 95 -10.81 -0.85 -20.73
CA ALA A 95 -9.86 -1.21 -21.77
C ALA A 95 -8.98 -2.31 -21.19
N LYS A 96 -9.11 -3.54 -21.73
CA LYS A 96 -8.31 -4.68 -21.28
C LYS A 96 -6.84 -4.24 -21.24
N PRO A 97 -6.12 -4.46 -20.16
CA PRO A 97 -4.71 -4.14 -20.12
C PRO A 97 -4.05 -4.84 -21.32
N LYS A 98 -3.30 -4.09 -22.13
CA LYS A 98 -2.50 -4.71 -23.19
C LYS A 98 -1.60 -5.73 -22.50
N LYS A 99 -1.69 -6.99 -22.92
CA LYS A 99 -0.77 -8.03 -22.45
C LYS A 99 0.67 -7.57 -22.67
N PRO A 100 1.61 -7.95 -21.78
CA PRO A 100 3.03 -7.70 -22.01
C PRO A 100 3.40 -8.17 -23.43
N ASN A 101 4.26 -7.42 -24.12
CA ASN A 101 4.74 -7.84 -25.40
C ASN A 101 5.60 -9.11 -25.23
N PRO A 102 5.23 -10.28 -25.80
CA PRO A 102 5.91 -11.55 -25.57
C PRO A 102 7.34 -11.55 -26.09
N PHE A 103 7.68 -10.67 -27.02
CA PHE A 103 9.03 -10.53 -27.60
C PHE A 103 10.00 -9.72 -26.73
N HIS A 104 9.53 -9.14 -25.62
CA HIS A 104 10.36 -8.35 -24.71
C HIS A 104 10.24 -8.87 -23.29
N LYS A 105 11.37 -8.91 -22.58
CA LYS A 105 11.39 -9.24 -21.15
C LYS A 105 10.59 -8.24 -20.33
N ILE A 106 9.96 -8.71 -19.27
CA ILE A 106 9.34 -7.85 -18.27
C ILE A 106 10.43 -7.24 -17.40
N HIS A 107 10.38 -5.93 -17.21
CA HIS A 107 11.26 -5.18 -16.34
C HIS A 107 10.51 -4.77 -15.07
N VAL A 108 11.00 -5.16 -13.92
CA VAL A 108 10.42 -4.83 -12.62
C VAL A 108 11.33 -3.85 -11.89
N ILE A 109 10.85 -2.62 -11.69
CA ILE A 109 11.46 -1.67 -10.77
C ILE A 109 10.97 -2.04 -9.38
N LEU A 110 11.83 -2.69 -8.61
CA LEU A 110 11.54 -3.24 -7.29
C LEU A 110 12.07 -2.30 -6.21
N ASP A 111 11.15 -1.81 -5.39
CA ASP A 111 11.44 -0.89 -4.29
C ASP A 111 11.16 -1.59 -2.96
N ALA A 112 12.18 -1.74 -2.14
CA ALA A 112 12.02 -2.06 -0.74
C ALA A 112 11.78 -0.74 0.02
N GLY A 113 10.65 -0.62 0.72
CA GLY A 113 10.34 0.57 1.50
C GLY A 113 11.39 0.84 2.58
N HIS A 114 11.56 2.12 2.95
CA HIS A 114 12.44 2.52 4.05
C HIS A 114 13.93 2.23 3.83
N GLY A 115 14.70 1.99 4.89
CA GLY A 115 16.13 1.67 4.91
C GLY A 115 16.99 2.78 5.51
N GLY A 116 18.20 2.43 5.95
CA GLY A 116 19.14 3.33 6.61
C GLY A 116 18.61 3.85 7.94
N ARG A 117 18.56 5.15 8.13
CA ARG A 117 17.97 5.75 9.36
C ARG A 117 16.45 5.72 9.40
N ASP A 118 15.81 5.37 8.30
CA ASP A 118 14.35 5.24 8.21
C ASP A 118 13.97 3.76 8.34
N THR A 119 13.75 3.30 9.56
CA THR A 119 13.32 1.91 9.84
C THR A 119 11.90 1.61 9.37
N GLY A 120 11.13 2.60 8.94
CA GLY A 120 9.69 2.45 8.76
C GLY A 120 8.97 2.16 10.08
N ALA A 121 7.98 1.29 10.02
CA ALA A 121 7.26 0.85 11.21
C ALA A 121 8.12 -0.06 12.09
N MET A 122 8.00 0.15 13.40
CA MET A 122 8.58 -0.74 14.40
C MET A 122 7.48 -1.34 15.25
N ALA A 123 7.59 -2.63 15.57
CA ALA A 123 6.64 -3.31 16.42
C ALA A 123 7.29 -4.44 17.26
N GLY A 124 6.59 -4.85 18.33
CA GLY A 124 7.08 -5.90 19.21
C GLY A 124 8.08 -5.42 20.25
N SER A 125 8.61 -6.35 21.01
CA SER A 125 9.53 -6.11 22.12
C SER A 125 10.83 -6.89 21.95
N LYS A 126 11.98 -6.24 22.20
CA LYS A 126 13.28 -6.94 22.25
C LYS A 126 13.30 -8.01 23.34
N LYS A 127 12.74 -7.71 24.53
CA LYS A 127 12.67 -8.66 25.66
C LYS A 127 11.87 -9.92 25.33
N LYS A 128 10.79 -9.79 24.51
CA LYS A 128 9.96 -10.93 24.05
C LYS A 128 10.49 -11.61 22.79
N GLY A 129 11.58 -11.14 22.21
CA GLY A 129 12.16 -11.68 20.97
C GLY A 129 11.28 -11.54 19.73
N ASP A 130 10.26 -10.65 19.75
CA ASP A 130 9.32 -10.44 18.66
C ASP A 130 9.41 -9.03 18.02
N ARG A 131 10.50 -8.29 18.32
CA ARG A 131 10.79 -6.99 17.69
C ARG A 131 11.08 -7.19 16.22
N ILE A 132 10.41 -6.40 15.39
CA ILE A 132 10.68 -6.31 13.96
C ILE A 132 10.77 -4.84 13.52
N TYR A 133 11.50 -4.62 12.46
CA TYR A 133 11.63 -3.36 11.75
C TYR A 133 11.09 -3.56 10.34
N GLU A 134 10.37 -2.59 9.80
CA GLU A 134 9.73 -2.72 8.49
C GLU A 134 10.76 -2.88 7.38
N ASP A 135 11.80 -2.03 7.37
CA ASP A 135 12.89 -2.07 6.38
C ASP A 135 13.51 -3.45 6.23
N GLU A 136 13.87 -4.11 7.34
CA GLU A 136 14.42 -5.46 7.37
C GLU A 136 13.47 -6.50 6.74
N VAL A 137 12.18 -6.39 7.08
CA VAL A 137 11.16 -7.33 6.57
C VAL A 137 10.99 -7.18 5.07
N VAL A 138 10.81 -5.94 4.61
CA VAL A 138 10.49 -5.67 3.20
C VAL A 138 11.71 -5.85 2.31
N TYR A 139 12.91 -5.61 2.84
CA TYR A 139 14.15 -5.90 2.12
C TYR A 139 14.35 -7.40 1.92
N ASP A 140 14.16 -8.23 2.96
CA ASP A 140 14.26 -9.70 2.84
C ASP A 140 13.22 -10.26 1.85
N ILE A 141 11.97 -9.76 1.88
CA ILE A 141 10.95 -10.15 0.90
C ILE A 141 11.38 -9.75 -0.52
N SER A 142 11.88 -8.51 -0.69
CA SER A 142 12.36 -8.02 -1.99
C SER A 142 13.55 -8.81 -2.54
N GLN A 143 14.47 -9.24 -1.68
CA GLN A 143 15.57 -10.12 -2.08
C GLN A 143 15.07 -11.49 -2.59
N ARG A 144 14.05 -12.06 -1.93
CA ARG A 144 13.40 -13.29 -2.39
C ARG A 144 12.71 -13.10 -3.72
N MET A 145 11.99 -11.99 -3.88
CA MET A 145 11.35 -11.62 -5.14
C MET A 145 12.36 -11.47 -6.27
N GLU A 146 13.49 -10.79 -6.03
CA GLU A 146 14.55 -10.61 -7.03
C GLU A 146 15.01 -11.97 -7.58
N GLY A 147 15.31 -12.94 -6.71
CA GLY A 147 15.72 -14.27 -7.11
C GLY A 147 14.65 -15.02 -7.93
N LEU A 148 13.39 -14.93 -7.52
CA LEU A 148 12.26 -15.56 -8.20
C LEU A 148 11.96 -14.91 -9.57
N LEU A 149 11.98 -13.58 -9.64
CA LEU A 149 11.78 -12.83 -10.89
C LEU A 149 12.86 -13.14 -11.92
N LYS A 150 14.12 -13.17 -11.50
CA LYS A 150 15.26 -13.55 -12.37
C LYS A 150 15.14 -14.97 -12.88
N LYS A 151 14.72 -15.93 -12.05
CA LYS A 151 14.46 -17.32 -12.48
C LYS A 151 13.35 -17.40 -13.54
N LYS A 152 12.38 -16.48 -13.52
CA LYS A 152 11.35 -16.36 -14.56
C LYS A 152 11.81 -15.55 -15.79
N GLY A 153 13.07 -15.19 -15.92
CA GLY A 153 13.62 -14.44 -17.04
C GLY A 153 13.33 -12.94 -17.03
N MET A 154 12.78 -12.41 -15.93
CA MET A 154 12.49 -10.97 -15.79
C MET A 154 13.74 -10.19 -15.39
N VAL A 155 13.81 -8.92 -15.76
CA VAL A 155 14.89 -8.00 -15.40
C VAL A 155 14.48 -7.18 -14.19
N VAL A 156 15.30 -7.18 -13.14
CA VAL A 156 15.01 -6.49 -11.89
C VAL A 156 15.91 -5.27 -11.70
N HIS A 157 15.29 -4.12 -11.41
CA HIS A 157 15.97 -2.86 -11.11
C HIS A 157 15.65 -2.47 -9.66
N LYS A 158 16.59 -2.67 -8.75
CA LYS A 158 16.40 -2.33 -7.33
C LYS A 158 16.61 -0.84 -7.07
N THR A 159 15.75 -0.25 -6.25
CA THR A 159 15.90 1.14 -5.80
C THR A 159 16.76 1.25 -4.54
N VAL A 160 16.68 0.27 -3.65
CA VAL A 160 17.44 0.18 -2.39
C VAL A 160 18.41 -0.97 -2.44
N ILE A 161 19.61 -0.74 -1.94
CA ILE A 161 20.67 -1.74 -1.76
C ILE A 161 21.07 -1.74 -0.29
N ASP A 162 21.07 -2.93 0.29
CA ASP A 162 21.70 -3.24 1.57
C ASP A 162 23.01 -3.97 1.24
N PRO A 163 24.17 -3.38 1.54
CA PRO A 163 25.47 -3.95 1.16
C PRO A 163 25.82 -5.22 1.94
N ASN A 164 25.25 -5.37 3.12
CA ASN A 164 25.53 -6.50 4.00
C ASN A 164 24.46 -7.61 3.98
N GLN A 165 23.30 -7.39 3.29
CA GLN A 165 22.29 -8.41 3.05
C GLN A 165 22.16 -8.75 1.55
N ARG A 166 23.09 -9.54 1.03
CA ARG A 166 23.11 -9.94 -0.39
C ARG A 166 22.21 -11.14 -0.72
N LYS A 167 21.72 -11.86 0.29
CA LYS A 167 20.86 -13.05 0.17
C LYS A 167 19.71 -13.01 1.16
N PRO A 168 18.61 -13.73 0.89
CA PRO A 168 17.53 -13.91 1.87
C PRO A 168 18.04 -14.49 3.18
N VAL A 169 17.49 -14.02 4.30
CA VAL A 169 17.90 -14.45 5.64
C VAL A 169 16.89 -15.40 6.27
N LYS A 170 17.36 -16.35 7.08
CA LYS A 170 16.48 -17.22 7.88
C LYS A 170 15.85 -16.43 9.03
N LYS A 171 16.63 -15.61 9.72
CA LYS A 171 16.22 -14.79 10.87
C LYS A 171 16.42 -13.32 10.53
N LEU A 172 15.40 -12.50 10.77
CA LEU A 172 15.51 -11.04 10.66
C LEU A 172 16.45 -10.50 11.73
N ARG A 173 17.11 -9.40 11.43
CA ARG A 173 17.97 -8.71 12.37
C ARG A 173 17.12 -8.10 13.49
N MET A 174 17.61 -8.18 14.71
CA MET A 174 16.96 -7.56 15.87
C MET A 174 17.46 -6.12 16.10
N ARG A 175 18.49 -5.73 15.37
CA ARG A 175 19.00 -4.36 15.25
C ARG A 175 18.93 -3.99 13.79
N PHE A 176 18.34 -2.85 13.50
CA PHE A 176 18.51 -2.29 12.16
C PHE A 176 19.92 -1.71 12.07
N ASP A 177 20.53 -1.81 10.93
CA ASP A 177 21.72 -1.06 10.62
C ASP A 177 21.36 0.21 9.82
N GLN A 178 22.30 0.96 9.36
CA GLN A 178 22.06 2.26 8.74
C GLN A 178 22.86 2.43 7.46
N ASP A 179 23.27 1.33 6.85
CA ASP A 179 24.16 1.33 5.69
C ASP A 179 23.45 1.17 4.35
N GLU A 180 22.13 0.91 4.37
CA GLU A 180 21.35 0.89 3.15
C GLU A 180 21.39 2.23 2.42
N TYR A 181 21.44 2.12 1.12
CA TYR A 181 21.49 3.29 0.25
C TYR A 181 20.55 3.17 -0.94
N LEU A 182 20.13 4.31 -1.44
CA LEU A 182 19.44 4.39 -2.73
C LEU A 182 20.45 4.24 -3.87
N ASN A 183 20.05 3.43 -4.85
CA ASN A 183 20.84 3.10 -6.03
C ASN A 183 20.84 4.25 -7.06
N VAL A 184 21.12 5.46 -6.59
CA VAL A 184 21.30 6.68 -7.37
C VAL A 184 22.79 6.97 -7.57
N THR A 185 23.13 7.86 -8.50
CA THR A 185 24.53 8.19 -8.86
C THR A 185 24.85 9.64 -8.57
N PRO A 186 25.79 9.95 -7.68
CA PRO A 186 26.42 9.03 -6.71
C PRO A 186 25.40 8.49 -5.69
N ARG A 187 25.71 7.34 -5.08
CA ARG A 187 24.81 6.67 -4.11
C ARG A 187 24.40 7.61 -2.97
N TYR A 188 23.19 7.41 -2.44
CA TYR A 188 22.69 8.16 -1.29
C TYR A 188 22.39 7.21 -0.13
N THR A 189 23.21 7.24 0.92
CA THR A 189 22.91 6.59 2.19
C THR A 189 21.63 7.19 2.80
N LEU A 190 20.66 6.36 3.16
CA LEU A 190 19.32 6.79 3.60
C LEU A 190 19.36 7.44 5.00
N ARG A 191 19.89 8.67 5.08
CA ARG A 191 20.03 9.42 6.34
C ARG A 191 18.78 10.17 6.78
N ASN A 192 17.85 10.41 5.85
CA ASN A 192 16.63 11.19 6.09
C ASN A 192 15.49 10.62 5.27
N ALA A 193 14.39 10.21 5.93
CA ALA A 193 13.22 9.60 5.31
C ALA A 193 12.59 10.46 4.20
N HIS A 194 12.37 11.77 4.47
CA HIS A 194 11.77 12.67 3.49
C HIS A 194 12.64 12.84 2.24
N THR A 195 13.95 13.01 2.42
CA THR A 195 14.90 13.08 1.30
C THR A 195 14.93 11.76 0.54
N GLY A 196 14.93 10.63 1.24
CA GLY A 196 14.89 9.28 0.66
C GLY A 196 13.66 9.06 -0.22
N VAL A 197 12.48 9.40 0.27
CA VAL A 197 11.22 9.28 -0.50
C VAL A 197 11.25 10.13 -1.77
N ASN A 198 11.69 11.39 -1.68
CA ASN A 198 11.79 12.25 -2.85
C ASN A 198 12.79 11.72 -3.88
N MET A 199 13.91 11.19 -3.41
CA MET A 199 14.97 10.65 -4.26
C MET A 199 14.52 9.35 -4.96
N ARG A 200 13.71 8.51 -4.28
CA ARG A 200 13.04 7.37 -4.92
C ARG A 200 12.16 7.80 -6.09
N VAL A 201 11.40 8.89 -5.94
CA VAL A 201 10.59 9.42 -7.05
C VAL A 201 11.46 9.75 -8.26
N PHE A 202 12.60 10.41 -8.09
CA PHE A 202 13.52 10.68 -9.18
C PHE A 202 14.09 9.39 -9.78
N LEU A 203 14.56 8.47 -8.95
CA LEU A 203 15.16 7.20 -9.40
C LEU A 203 14.18 6.35 -10.21
N ILE A 204 12.95 6.16 -9.72
CA ILE A 204 11.92 5.37 -10.40
C ILE A 204 11.63 5.94 -11.80
N ASN A 205 11.46 7.26 -11.89
CA ASN A 205 11.17 7.92 -13.16
C ASN A 205 12.38 7.94 -14.10
N HIS A 206 13.60 8.08 -13.57
CA HIS A 206 14.82 7.94 -14.34
C HIS A 206 14.97 6.55 -14.95
N LEU A 207 14.78 5.49 -14.14
CA LEU A 207 14.81 4.11 -14.61
C LEU A 207 13.77 3.87 -15.69
N TYR A 208 12.55 4.35 -15.50
CA TYR A 208 11.49 4.25 -16.52
C TYR A 208 11.89 4.91 -17.83
N HIS A 209 12.37 6.16 -17.78
CA HIS A 209 12.82 6.86 -19.00
C HIS A 209 14.02 6.19 -19.67
N LYS A 210 14.97 5.66 -18.88
CA LYS A 210 16.11 4.88 -19.39
C LYS A 210 15.64 3.66 -20.16
N LEU A 211 14.69 2.91 -19.61
CA LEU A 211 14.10 1.73 -20.27
C LEU A 211 13.37 2.07 -21.55
N LEU A 212 12.60 3.17 -21.56
CA LEU A 212 11.96 3.65 -22.80
C LEU A 212 12.97 4.02 -23.88
N LYS A 213 14.10 4.67 -23.51
CA LYS A 213 15.20 4.96 -24.44
C LYS A 213 15.83 3.67 -25.00
N GLN A 214 15.85 2.60 -24.22
CA GLN A 214 16.27 1.26 -24.63
C GLN A 214 15.18 0.50 -25.44
N LYS A 215 14.11 1.22 -25.84
CA LYS A 215 12.96 0.67 -26.59
C LYS A 215 12.20 -0.45 -25.88
N VAL A 216 12.30 -0.55 -24.55
CA VAL A 216 11.46 -1.46 -23.77
C VAL A 216 10.01 -0.97 -23.84
N PRO A 217 9.04 -1.81 -24.25
CA PRO A 217 7.65 -1.44 -24.27
C PRO A 217 7.16 -1.04 -22.86
N LYS A 218 6.43 0.05 -22.77
CA LYS A 218 5.94 0.57 -21.48
C LYS A 218 5.02 -0.40 -20.74
N GLU A 219 4.36 -1.30 -21.44
CA GLU A 219 3.53 -2.37 -20.93
C GLU A 219 4.36 -3.46 -20.21
N ASN A 220 5.65 -3.57 -20.55
CA ASN A 220 6.59 -4.51 -19.97
C ASN A 220 7.36 -3.92 -18.78
N ILE A 221 7.03 -2.69 -18.35
CA ILE A 221 7.69 -2.03 -17.20
C ILE A 221 6.68 -1.92 -16.05
N ILE A 222 7.03 -2.52 -14.92
CA ILE A 222 6.23 -2.54 -13.69
C ILE A 222 7.02 -1.89 -12.56
N PHE A 223 6.38 -1.06 -11.76
CA PHE A 223 6.91 -0.58 -10.50
C PHE A 223 6.15 -1.21 -9.34
N MET A 224 6.87 -1.86 -8.42
CA MET A 224 6.32 -2.45 -7.21
C MET A 224 7.14 -2.02 -6.00
N SER A 225 6.50 -1.30 -5.09
CA SER A 225 7.06 -0.93 -3.78
C SER A 225 6.51 -1.87 -2.72
N VAL A 226 7.40 -2.51 -1.95
CA VAL A 226 7.05 -3.46 -0.90
C VAL A 226 7.18 -2.78 0.45
N HIS A 227 6.12 -2.81 1.23
CA HIS A 227 5.97 -2.17 2.54
C HIS A 227 5.32 -3.09 3.55
N GLY A 228 5.33 -2.68 4.81
CA GLY A 228 4.60 -3.31 5.90
C GLY A 228 3.90 -2.26 6.75
N ASP A 229 2.60 -2.39 6.90
CA ASP A 229 1.77 -1.42 7.58
C ASP A 229 2.02 -1.31 9.11
N ALA A 230 1.71 -0.12 9.64
CA ALA A 230 1.56 0.11 11.07
C ALA A 230 0.16 0.64 11.40
N LEU A 231 -0.86 -0.03 10.94
CA LEU A 231 -2.25 0.34 11.09
C LEU A 231 -2.82 -0.01 12.47
N HIS A 232 -4.11 0.25 12.66
CA HIS A 232 -4.82 -0.23 13.85
C HIS A 232 -4.64 -1.75 14.01
N SER A 233 -4.34 -2.20 15.24
CA SER A 233 -3.93 -3.59 15.52
C SER A 233 -4.99 -4.65 15.21
N SER A 234 -6.27 -4.27 15.08
CA SER A 234 -7.35 -5.16 14.65
C SER A 234 -7.29 -5.51 13.15
N LEU A 235 -6.58 -4.73 12.34
CA LEU A 235 -6.35 -5.03 10.93
C LEU A 235 -5.26 -6.09 10.77
N ARG A 236 -5.44 -6.96 9.78
CA ARG A 236 -4.52 -8.05 9.51
C ARG A 236 -4.40 -8.31 8.02
N GLY A 237 -3.20 -8.74 7.60
CA GLY A 237 -2.93 -9.23 6.27
C GLY A 237 -2.56 -8.14 5.27
N ALA A 238 -2.46 -8.52 4.01
CA ALA A 238 -2.00 -7.64 2.96
C ALA A 238 -3.09 -6.71 2.41
N MET A 239 -2.66 -5.54 1.93
CA MET A 239 -3.43 -4.65 1.08
C MET A 239 -2.54 -3.97 0.05
N VAL A 240 -3.14 -3.35 -0.95
CA VAL A 240 -2.41 -2.71 -2.06
C VAL A 240 -2.91 -1.29 -2.25
N TYR A 241 -1.99 -0.35 -2.43
CA TYR A 241 -2.28 0.99 -2.95
C TYR A 241 -1.99 1.04 -4.45
N TYR A 242 -2.90 1.67 -5.19
CA TYR A 242 -2.70 2.03 -6.60
C TYR A 242 -2.79 3.56 -6.78
N PRO A 243 -2.17 4.14 -7.81
CA PRO A 243 -2.14 5.59 -8.02
C PRO A 243 -3.46 6.11 -8.59
N ASP A 244 -4.50 6.25 -7.76
CA ASP A 244 -5.78 6.83 -8.18
C ASP A 244 -5.56 8.24 -8.76
N SER A 245 -6.01 8.44 -9.99
CA SER A 245 -5.77 9.66 -10.77
C SER A 245 -6.27 10.94 -10.09
N ARG A 246 -7.30 10.84 -9.24
CA ARG A 246 -7.86 11.97 -8.48
C ARG A 246 -6.87 12.54 -7.47
N PHE A 247 -5.95 11.74 -6.95
CA PHE A 247 -4.98 12.12 -5.91
C PHE A 247 -3.57 12.27 -6.44
N ARG A 248 -3.35 12.06 -7.73
CA ARG A 248 -2.05 12.29 -8.38
C ARG A 248 -1.84 13.77 -8.67
N LYS A 249 -0.59 14.19 -8.62
CA LYS A 249 -0.19 15.55 -9.01
C LYS A 249 0.28 15.58 -10.45
N THR A 250 0.25 16.76 -11.05
CA THR A 250 0.71 16.98 -12.44
C THR A 250 2.17 17.42 -12.51
N ARG A 251 2.78 17.75 -11.37
CA ARG A 251 4.17 18.24 -11.30
C ARG A 251 4.82 17.77 -10.01
N PHE A 252 6.11 17.44 -10.10
CA PHE A 252 6.97 17.19 -8.94
C PHE A 252 8.14 18.18 -8.98
N ARG A 253 8.15 19.13 -8.06
CA ARG A 253 9.11 20.24 -8.03
C ARG A 253 9.81 20.30 -6.68
N ILE A 254 10.77 19.41 -6.49
CA ILE A 254 11.62 19.41 -5.31
C ILE A 254 13.00 19.94 -5.73
N LYS A 255 13.51 20.92 -5.01
CA LYS A 255 14.83 21.52 -5.23
C LYS A 255 15.72 21.22 -4.02
N GLY A 256 17.02 21.33 -4.20
CA GLY A 256 18.02 21.18 -3.15
C GLY A 256 19.29 20.51 -3.65
N ARG A 257 20.43 20.94 -3.15
CA ARG A 257 21.76 20.43 -3.56
C ARG A 257 21.89 18.91 -3.43
N VAL A 258 21.22 18.31 -2.43
CA VAL A 258 21.24 16.86 -2.21
C VAL A 258 20.64 16.08 -3.40
N TYR A 259 19.63 16.63 -4.06
CA TYR A 259 19.02 16.03 -5.25
C TYR A 259 19.79 16.38 -6.52
N GLN A 260 20.14 17.67 -6.69
CA GLN A 260 20.82 18.19 -7.89
C GLN A 260 22.16 17.50 -8.17
N LYS A 261 22.84 17.02 -7.13
CA LYS A 261 24.09 16.23 -7.25
C LYS A 261 23.87 14.82 -7.79
N ARG A 262 22.62 14.38 -8.04
CA ARG A 262 22.31 13.03 -8.53
C ARG A 262 21.96 13.06 -10.01
N ARG A 263 22.47 12.08 -10.76
CA ARG A 263 22.20 11.93 -12.20
C ARG A 263 20.70 11.74 -12.47
N GLU A 264 19.98 11.14 -11.54
CA GLU A 264 18.56 10.83 -11.62
C GLU A 264 17.65 12.04 -11.36
N TYR A 265 18.20 13.17 -10.94
CA TYR A 265 17.44 14.39 -10.66
C TYR A 265 16.80 14.96 -11.94
N ASP A 266 15.52 15.27 -11.87
CA ASP A 266 14.77 15.94 -12.93
C ASP A 266 13.90 17.06 -12.34
N SER A 267 14.30 18.31 -12.55
CA SER A 267 13.57 19.50 -12.09
C SER A 267 12.25 19.74 -12.85
N ARG A 268 12.06 19.10 -14.00
CA ARG A 268 10.94 19.31 -14.93
C ARG A 268 9.96 18.14 -14.96
N LEU A 269 9.97 17.29 -13.94
CA LEU A 269 9.12 16.10 -13.89
C LEU A 269 7.63 16.49 -13.91
N GLN A 270 6.94 16.16 -15.00
CA GLN A 270 5.53 16.45 -15.23
C GLN A 270 4.76 15.18 -15.60
N PHE A 271 3.44 15.20 -15.36
CA PHE A 271 2.55 14.06 -15.52
C PHE A 271 1.27 14.48 -16.28
N ALA A 272 0.95 13.81 -17.37
CA ALA A 272 -0.27 14.06 -18.12
C ALA A 272 -1.49 13.43 -17.45
N LYS A 273 -2.62 14.15 -17.44
CA LYS A 273 -3.88 13.65 -16.83
C LYS A 273 -4.37 12.34 -17.48
N LYS A 274 -4.22 12.19 -18.81
CA LYS A 274 -4.60 10.97 -19.54
C LYS A 274 -3.76 9.76 -19.12
N GLU A 275 -2.44 9.95 -18.96
CA GLU A 275 -1.53 8.91 -18.49
C GLU A 275 -1.84 8.51 -17.04
N ASN A 276 -2.17 9.49 -16.19
CA ASN A 276 -2.56 9.23 -14.81
C ASN A 276 -3.80 8.35 -14.71
N ARG A 277 -4.83 8.57 -15.55
CA ARG A 277 -6.04 7.72 -15.58
C ARG A 277 -5.72 6.29 -16.01
N ARG A 278 -4.98 6.13 -17.11
CA ARG A 278 -4.58 4.80 -17.60
C ARG A 278 -3.73 4.05 -16.56
N SER A 279 -2.79 4.74 -15.92
CA SER A 279 -1.98 4.17 -14.85
C SER A 279 -2.83 3.69 -13.66
N ALA A 280 -3.87 4.44 -13.28
CA ALA A 280 -4.79 4.03 -12.22
C ALA A 280 -5.51 2.71 -12.54
N GLU A 281 -5.96 2.53 -13.77
CA GLU A 281 -6.65 1.31 -14.23
C GLU A 281 -5.72 0.10 -14.23
N LEU A 282 -4.55 0.21 -14.87
CA LEU A 282 -3.57 -0.87 -14.94
C LEU A 282 -3.07 -1.28 -13.54
N SER A 283 -2.77 -0.29 -12.71
CA SER A 283 -2.26 -0.52 -11.37
C SER A 283 -3.33 -1.14 -10.44
N ARG A 284 -4.59 -0.73 -10.59
CA ARG A 284 -5.71 -1.34 -9.85
C ARG A 284 -5.90 -2.81 -10.23
N SER A 285 -5.76 -3.15 -11.51
CA SER A 285 -5.80 -4.53 -12.00
C SER A 285 -4.69 -5.37 -11.39
N LEU A 286 -3.43 -4.91 -11.44
CA LEU A 286 -2.31 -5.61 -10.81
C LEU A 286 -2.51 -5.75 -9.29
N GLY A 287 -3.02 -4.71 -8.62
CA GLY A 287 -3.37 -4.78 -7.19
C GLY A 287 -4.38 -5.88 -6.89
N GLY A 288 -5.38 -6.07 -7.75
CA GLY A 288 -6.34 -7.19 -7.67
C GLY A 288 -5.65 -8.54 -7.80
N SER A 289 -4.74 -8.68 -8.77
CA SER A 289 -3.93 -9.89 -8.98
C SER A 289 -3.08 -10.24 -7.76
N VAL A 290 -2.45 -9.24 -7.12
CA VAL A 290 -1.69 -9.43 -5.86
C VAL A 290 -2.59 -10.01 -4.77
N ILE A 291 -3.75 -9.42 -4.54
CA ILE A 291 -4.67 -9.89 -3.49
C ILE A 291 -5.18 -11.30 -3.78
N SER A 292 -5.49 -11.61 -5.03
CA SER A 292 -5.88 -12.96 -5.46
C SER A 292 -4.75 -13.97 -5.24
N SER A 293 -3.50 -13.59 -5.57
CA SER A 293 -2.32 -14.42 -5.32
C SER A 293 -2.10 -14.67 -3.84
N PHE A 294 -2.19 -13.64 -2.98
CA PHE A 294 -2.07 -13.82 -1.54
C PHE A 294 -3.08 -14.85 -1.01
N ARG A 295 -4.34 -14.77 -1.44
CA ARG A 295 -5.37 -15.74 -1.06
C ARG A 295 -5.05 -17.15 -1.56
N LYS A 296 -4.59 -17.28 -2.80
CA LYS A 296 -4.18 -18.58 -3.40
C LYS A 296 -3.04 -19.22 -2.59
N TYR A 297 -2.12 -18.43 -2.07
CA TYR A 297 -1.00 -18.91 -1.23
C TYR A 297 -1.38 -19.06 0.25
N GLY A 298 -2.66 -18.92 0.62
CA GLY A 298 -3.13 -19.04 2.00
C GLY A 298 -2.64 -17.90 2.92
N LEU A 299 -2.25 -16.77 2.35
CA LEU A 299 -1.80 -15.59 3.08
C LEU A 299 -2.99 -14.69 3.42
N PRO A 300 -3.00 -14.07 4.62
CA PRO A 300 -4.08 -13.20 5.02
C PRO A 300 -4.10 -11.92 4.19
N THR A 301 -5.32 -11.44 3.90
CA THR A 301 -5.57 -10.13 3.30
C THR A 301 -6.52 -9.33 4.19
N HIS A 302 -6.50 -8.00 4.08
CA HIS A 302 -7.44 -7.16 4.82
C HIS A 302 -8.88 -7.63 4.62
N ARG A 303 -9.68 -7.54 5.68
CA ARG A 303 -11.14 -7.64 5.57
C ARG A 303 -11.67 -6.34 4.99
N GLY A 304 -12.57 -6.41 4.02
CA GLY A 304 -13.11 -5.26 3.31
C GLY A 304 -12.23 -4.83 2.14
N ARG A 305 -12.00 -3.53 1.97
CA ARG A 305 -11.27 -2.98 0.81
C ARG A 305 -9.79 -3.30 0.87
N THR A 306 -9.34 -4.19 0.00
CA THR A 306 -7.95 -4.65 -0.10
C THR A 306 -7.12 -3.86 -1.10
N VAL A 307 -7.75 -3.27 -2.13
CA VAL A 307 -7.09 -2.44 -3.15
C VAL A 307 -7.60 -1.01 -3.01
N ARG A 308 -6.71 -0.08 -2.67
CA ARG A 308 -7.04 1.28 -2.25
C ARG A 308 -6.38 2.32 -3.15
N GLY A 309 -7.16 3.32 -3.58
CA GLY A 309 -6.65 4.48 -4.33
C GLY A 309 -6.19 5.64 -3.45
N TYR A 310 -6.36 5.54 -2.14
CA TYR A 310 -5.96 6.55 -1.16
C TYR A 310 -5.99 6.00 0.26
N PHE A 311 -5.38 6.75 1.17
CA PHE A 311 -5.56 6.62 2.63
C PHE A 311 -5.86 8.00 3.24
N TYR A 312 -6.42 8.01 4.44
CA TYR A 312 -6.59 9.25 5.19
C TYR A 312 -5.31 9.58 5.97
N ARG A 313 -4.94 10.86 5.96
CA ARG A 313 -3.86 11.41 6.78
C ARG A 313 -4.28 12.80 7.24
N ARG A 314 -4.43 12.99 8.55
CA ARG A 314 -4.92 14.24 9.14
C ARG A 314 -6.25 14.68 8.50
N GLY A 315 -7.20 13.76 8.39
CA GLY A 315 -8.52 13.99 7.80
C GLY A 315 -8.56 14.20 6.27
N LYS A 316 -7.41 14.18 5.58
CA LYS A 316 -7.32 14.39 4.12
C LYS A 316 -6.95 13.11 3.39
N LYS A 317 -7.56 12.89 2.21
CA LYS A 317 -7.20 11.79 1.31
C LYS A 317 -5.83 12.04 0.69
N SER A 318 -4.96 11.04 0.70
CA SER A 318 -3.59 11.11 0.25
C SER A 318 -3.14 9.81 -0.42
N LEU A 319 -2.03 9.88 -1.15
CA LEU A 319 -1.33 8.73 -1.75
C LEU A 319 0.11 8.68 -1.25
N PRO A 320 0.72 7.48 -1.17
CA PRO A 320 2.16 7.36 -1.05
C PRO A 320 2.89 8.16 -2.14
N ALA A 321 3.97 8.85 -1.78
CA ALA A 321 4.64 9.78 -2.70
C ALA A 321 5.19 9.08 -3.95
N VAL A 322 5.72 7.87 -3.79
CA VAL A 322 6.24 7.04 -4.90
C VAL A 322 5.16 6.69 -5.93
N LEU A 323 3.90 6.54 -5.51
CA LEU A 323 2.77 6.34 -6.41
C LEU A 323 2.22 7.66 -6.97
N ARG A 324 2.18 8.70 -6.12
CA ARG A 324 1.67 10.02 -6.51
C ARG A 324 2.43 10.62 -7.68
N TYR A 325 3.73 10.29 -7.78
CA TYR A 325 4.67 10.87 -8.71
C TYR A 325 5.40 9.83 -9.58
N SER A 326 4.89 8.61 -9.74
CA SER A 326 5.45 7.63 -10.67
C SER A 326 4.93 7.84 -12.09
N LYS A 327 5.80 7.81 -13.10
CA LYS A 327 5.43 7.76 -14.53
C LYS A 327 5.22 6.35 -15.05
N VAL A 328 5.65 5.35 -14.30
CA VAL A 328 5.48 3.95 -14.70
C VAL A 328 3.99 3.63 -14.81
N PRO A 329 3.52 3.13 -15.96
CA PRO A 329 2.08 2.92 -16.19
C PRO A 329 1.45 1.93 -15.20
N THR A 330 2.18 0.88 -14.83
CA THR A 330 1.72 -0.12 -13.85
C THR A 330 2.54 0.04 -12.58
N SER A 331 1.96 0.67 -11.57
CA SER A 331 2.64 1.04 -10.32
C SER A 331 1.77 0.68 -9.12
N ILE A 332 2.30 -0.10 -8.20
CA ILE A 332 1.62 -0.44 -6.94
C ILE A 332 2.56 -0.31 -5.75
N LEU A 333 1.97 -0.08 -4.58
CA LEU A 333 2.62 -0.26 -3.29
C LEU A 333 1.84 -1.33 -2.53
N VAL A 334 2.55 -2.36 -2.11
CA VAL A 334 1.97 -3.51 -1.41
C VAL A 334 2.37 -3.46 0.06
N GLU A 335 1.38 -3.37 0.92
CA GLU A 335 1.53 -3.60 2.35
C GLU A 335 1.35 -5.10 2.60
N VAL A 336 2.43 -5.81 2.84
CA VAL A 336 2.40 -7.29 2.91
C VAL A 336 1.75 -7.82 4.18
N ALA A 337 1.74 -7.03 5.25
CA ALA A 337 1.17 -7.36 6.54
C ALA A 337 1.09 -6.11 7.44
N ASN A 338 0.36 -6.18 8.55
CA ASN A 338 0.32 -5.13 9.57
C ASN A 338 1.24 -5.49 10.76
N LEU A 339 2.36 -4.80 10.91
CA LEU A 339 3.35 -5.05 11.96
C LEU A 339 2.79 -4.88 13.38
N LYS A 340 1.78 -4.01 13.57
CA LYS A 340 1.10 -3.84 14.86
C LYS A 340 0.16 -5.01 15.21
N ASN A 341 -0.27 -5.81 14.22
CA ASN A 341 -1.05 -7.01 14.48
C ASN A 341 -0.13 -8.16 14.94
N LEU A 342 -0.42 -8.75 16.10
CA LEU A 342 0.42 -9.78 16.70
C LEU A 342 0.57 -11.03 15.83
N LYS A 343 -0.53 -11.46 15.17
CA LYS A 343 -0.51 -12.66 14.30
C LYS A 343 0.35 -12.43 13.06
N ASP A 344 0.23 -11.26 12.44
CA ASP A 344 1.03 -10.88 11.28
C ASP A 344 2.51 -10.76 11.66
N ARG A 345 2.83 -10.06 12.77
CA ARG A 345 4.20 -9.92 13.25
C ARG A 345 4.88 -11.27 13.50
N ARG A 346 4.21 -12.20 14.21
CA ARG A 346 4.73 -13.55 14.44
C ARG A 346 4.94 -14.34 13.14
N SER A 347 4.06 -14.13 12.15
CA SER A 347 4.19 -14.75 10.83
C SER A 347 5.38 -14.20 10.06
N LEU A 348 5.63 -12.89 10.09
CA LEU A 348 6.77 -12.24 9.43
C LEU A 348 8.13 -12.69 9.96
N LEU A 349 8.24 -13.08 11.23
CA LEU A 349 9.48 -13.65 11.78
C LEU A 349 9.86 -14.98 11.13
N LYS A 350 8.89 -15.71 10.56
CA LYS A 350 9.13 -16.99 9.89
C LYS A 350 9.63 -16.79 8.47
N SER A 351 10.81 -17.31 8.15
CA SER A 351 11.39 -17.25 6.80
C SER A 351 10.47 -17.83 5.71
N GLN A 352 9.78 -18.94 6.03
CA GLN A 352 8.83 -19.58 5.12
C GLN A 352 7.65 -18.66 4.77
N THR A 353 7.16 -17.85 5.72
CA THR A 353 6.09 -16.90 5.45
C THR A 353 6.55 -15.80 4.50
N ARG A 354 7.75 -15.25 4.72
CA ARG A 354 8.33 -14.23 3.82
C ARG A 354 8.58 -14.80 2.43
N GLN A 355 8.99 -16.08 2.34
CA GLN A 355 9.15 -16.79 1.07
C GLN A 355 7.82 -16.91 0.33
N LYS A 356 6.75 -17.36 1.00
CA LYS A 356 5.39 -17.44 0.43
C LYS A 356 4.88 -16.07 -0.02
N MET A 357 5.16 -15.00 0.72
CA MET A 357 4.80 -13.64 0.32
C MET A 357 5.50 -13.23 -0.98
N ALA A 358 6.80 -13.50 -1.08
CA ALA A 358 7.57 -13.22 -2.30
C ALA A 358 7.04 -14.03 -3.51
N GLU A 359 6.71 -15.31 -3.31
CA GLU A 359 6.12 -16.17 -4.34
C GLU A 359 4.76 -15.66 -4.80
N ALA A 360 3.90 -15.23 -3.85
CA ALA A 360 2.59 -14.66 -4.18
C ALA A 360 2.73 -13.34 -4.96
N LEU A 361 3.68 -12.46 -4.58
CA LEU A 361 3.96 -11.22 -5.30
C LEU A 361 4.47 -11.48 -6.71
N VAL A 362 5.38 -12.41 -6.88
CA VAL A 362 5.91 -12.78 -8.20
C VAL A 362 4.85 -13.48 -9.07
N HIS A 363 4.01 -14.34 -8.48
CA HIS A 363 2.90 -14.97 -9.18
C HIS A 363 1.87 -13.98 -9.71
N SER A 364 1.70 -12.83 -9.05
CA SER A 364 0.75 -11.79 -9.49
C SER A 364 1.18 -11.04 -10.76
N ILE A 365 2.44 -11.14 -11.14
CA ILE A 365 3.00 -10.46 -12.31
C ILE A 365 2.84 -11.32 -13.57
N GLY A 366 2.74 -12.64 -13.44
CA GLY A 366 2.59 -13.58 -14.54
C GLY A 366 3.24 -14.92 -14.27
#